data_ebdf3f4971de113b25c7c11b657d4a57
#
_entry.id   ebdf3f4971de113b25c7c11b657d4a57
#
_cell.length_a   1.000
_cell.length_b   1.000
_cell.length_c   1.000
_cell.angle_alpha   90.00
_cell.angle_beta   90.00
_cell.angle_gamma   90.00
#
_symmetry.space_group_name_H-M   'P 1'
#
loop_
_entity.id
_entity.type
_entity.pdbx_description
1 polymer ?
#
loop_
_entity_poly.entity_id
_entity_poly.type
_entity_poly.pdbx_seq_one_letter_code
_entity_poly.pdbx_strand_id
1 'polypeptide(L)'
;MLLKKGSKGKEVKQLQEALGIGADGIFGPGTEASVKQFQKDNKLTVDGIVGSKTWEVIGIDTDDTKNTTAEDTAYDKDNKLAKHGTYTTQDGLVIDKVYLDSDEYVRDYGKIEPLGFFIHHTAGWDNPYNTVNSWNKDKRGRVATQYVIGGSNVKGKEAKYDGTVVECFPDNYLGWHLGKVGKFAISKMSGGVELNNFGYLTKKGDKYYTYVNTEVKPEFVCDLGYKFRGHQYWHAYTEKQIESL
;
A
#
# COMPACT_ATOMS: atom_id res chain seq x y z
N MET A 1 -5.73 4.92 -12.46
CA MET A 1 -6.96 4.36 -13.12
C MET A 1 -6.60 3.69 -14.43
N LEU A 2 -7.20 2.52 -14.75
CA LEU A 2 -6.93 1.78 -16.00
C LEU A 2 -8.19 1.71 -16.85
N LEU A 3 -8.10 2.11 -18.12
CA LEU A 3 -9.18 1.97 -19.09
C LEU A 3 -8.74 1.14 -20.29
N LYS A 4 -9.62 0.29 -20.78
CA LYS A 4 -9.41 -0.57 -21.93
C LYS A 4 -10.73 -0.88 -22.64
N LYS A 5 -10.68 -1.51 -23.79
CA LYS A 5 -11.89 -1.94 -24.51
C LYS A 5 -12.88 -2.67 -23.61
N GLY A 6 -14.11 -2.21 -23.59
CA GLY A 6 -15.18 -2.68 -22.72
C GLY A 6 -15.40 -1.82 -21.46
N SER A 7 -14.45 -0.94 -21.08
CA SER A 7 -14.67 0.03 -19.99
C SER A 7 -15.81 0.99 -20.35
N LYS A 8 -16.56 1.45 -19.33
CA LYS A 8 -17.66 2.39 -19.47
C LYS A 8 -17.69 3.34 -18.29
N GLY A 9 -18.22 4.54 -18.51
CA GLY A 9 -18.46 5.50 -17.44
C GLY A 9 -17.84 6.87 -17.69
N LYS A 10 -17.85 7.67 -16.63
CA LYS A 10 -17.40 9.06 -16.61
C LYS A 10 -15.94 9.21 -17.06
N GLU A 11 -15.10 8.30 -16.63
CA GLU A 11 -13.67 8.32 -16.90
C GLU A 11 -13.36 8.01 -18.37
N VAL A 12 -14.16 7.14 -18.99
CA VAL A 12 -14.07 6.90 -20.43
C VAL A 12 -14.48 8.14 -21.20
N LYS A 13 -15.52 8.84 -20.73
CA LYS A 13 -15.96 10.10 -21.33
C LYS A 13 -14.87 11.17 -21.25
N GLN A 14 -14.24 11.34 -20.10
CA GLN A 14 -13.11 12.26 -19.91
C GLN A 14 -11.93 11.92 -20.83
N LEU A 15 -11.59 10.65 -20.96
CA LEU A 15 -10.57 10.18 -21.90
C LEU A 15 -10.92 10.58 -23.34
N GLN A 16 -12.15 10.31 -23.76
CA GLN A 16 -12.63 10.60 -25.10
C GLN A 16 -12.61 12.10 -25.41
N GLU A 17 -13.01 12.94 -24.46
CA GLU A 17 -12.93 14.39 -24.53
C GLU A 17 -11.48 14.86 -24.70
N ALA A 18 -10.54 14.29 -23.93
CA ALA A 18 -9.12 14.61 -24.02
C ALA A 18 -8.47 14.18 -25.35
N LEU A 19 -8.94 13.08 -25.91
CA LEU A 19 -8.49 12.58 -27.21
C LEU A 19 -9.17 13.30 -28.39
N GLY A 20 -10.11 14.23 -28.11
CA GLY A 20 -10.85 14.97 -29.13
C GLY A 20 -11.79 14.12 -29.97
N ILE A 21 -12.33 13.02 -29.41
CA ILE A 21 -13.27 12.13 -30.07
C ILE A 21 -14.66 12.18 -29.44
N GLY A 22 -15.65 11.55 -30.09
CA GLY A 22 -17.01 11.50 -29.57
C GLY A 22 -17.05 10.86 -28.16
N ALA A 23 -17.54 11.62 -27.16
CA ALA A 23 -17.50 11.24 -25.74
C ALA A 23 -18.80 10.58 -25.30
N ASP A 24 -19.01 9.33 -25.73
CA ASP A 24 -20.18 8.51 -25.40
C ASP A 24 -20.04 7.74 -24.06
N GLY A 25 -18.84 7.78 -23.47
CA GLY A 25 -18.53 7.05 -22.24
C GLY A 25 -18.40 5.55 -22.41
N ILE A 26 -18.21 5.06 -23.64
CA ILE A 26 -18.02 3.63 -23.94
C ILE A 26 -16.67 3.44 -24.63
N PHE A 27 -15.78 2.68 -24.02
CA PHE A 27 -14.48 2.33 -24.60
C PHE A 27 -14.67 1.24 -25.67
N GLY A 28 -15.12 1.66 -26.85
CA GLY A 28 -15.33 0.82 -28.02
C GLY A 28 -14.06 0.68 -28.87
N PRO A 29 -14.18 0.00 -30.05
CA PRO A 29 -13.06 -0.14 -31.00
C PRO A 29 -12.51 1.21 -31.50
N GLY A 30 -13.37 2.23 -31.65
CA GLY A 30 -12.96 3.57 -32.05
C GLY A 30 -12.09 4.24 -30.98
N THR A 31 -12.51 4.17 -29.71
CA THR A 31 -11.73 4.68 -28.59
C THR A 31 -10.39 3.94 -28.46
N GLU A 32 -10.37 2.61 -28.62
CA GLU A 32 -9.14 1.82 -28.62
C GLU A 32 -8.17 2.25 -29.73
N ALA A 33 -8.66 2.49 -30.94
CA ALA A 33 -7.84 2.94 -32.04
C ALA A 33 -7.23 4.32 -31.77
N SER A 34 -8.02 5.26 -31.23
CA SER A 34 -7.55 6.60 -30.87
C SER A 34 -6.51 6.57 -29.74
N VAL A 35 -6.68 5.68 -28.74
CA VAL A 35 -5.68 5.46 -27.69
C VAL A 35 -4.37 4.93 -28.29
N LYS A 36 -4.42 3.93 -29.17
CA LYS A 36 -3.22 3.39 -29.83
C LYS A 36 -2.50 4.45 -30.67
N GLN A 37 -3.25 5.30 -31.36
CA GLN A 37 -2.66 6.40 -32.13
C GLN A 37 -1.98 7.40 -31.19
N PHE A 38 -2.67 7.82 -30.13
CA PHE A 38 -2.10 8.72 -29.12
C PHE A 38 -0.83 8.15 -28.49
N GLN A 39 -0.84 6.87 -28.11
CA GLN A 39 0.33 6.19 -27.57
C GLN A 39 1.51 6.19 -28.53
N LYS A 40 1.25 5.94 -29.82
CA LYS A 40 2.27 5.96 -30.88
C LYS A 40 2.89 7.35 -31.02
N ASP A 41 2.04 8.40 -31.09
CA ASP A 41 2.48 9.77 -31.31
C ASP A 41 3.31 10.30 -30.12
N ASN A 42 3.04 9.78 -28.93
CA ASN A 42 3.75 10.14 -27.70
C ASN A 42 4.84 9.13 -27.28
N LYS A 43 5.23 8.21 -28.17
CA LYS A 43 6.29 7.19 -27.94
C LYS A 43 6.04 6.30 -26.72
N LEU A 44 4.78 6.05 -26.39
CA LEU A 44 4.36 5.11 -25.36
C LEU A 44 4.25 3.69 -25.93
N THR A 45 4.09 2.70 -25.06
CA THR A 45 3.72 1.33 -25.45
C THR A 45 2.34 1.35 -26.13
N VAL A 46 2.25 0.88 -27.38
CA VAL A 46 1.03 0.91 -28.20
C VAL A 46 0.20 -0.35 -27.94
N ASP A 47 -0.42 -0.42 -26.76
CA ASP A 47 -1.23 -1.56 -26.33
C ASP A 47 -2.75 -1.29 -26.37
N GLY A 48 -3.16 -0.03 -26.53
CA GLY A 48 -4.55 0.40 -26.49
C GLY A 48 -5.15 0.43 -25.09
N ILE A 49 -4.30 0.41 -24.07
CA ILE A 49 -4.69 0.44 -22.66
C ILE A 49 -4.26 1.79 -22.07
N VAL A 50 -5.17 2.48 -21.43
CA VAL A 50 -4.89 3.75 -20.76
C VAL A 50 -4.52 3.48 -19.31
N GLY A 51 -3.24 3.28 -19.06
CA GLY A 51 -2.64 3.16 -17.73
C GLY A 51 -2.05 4.49 -17.26
N SER A 52 -1.34 4.45 -16.11
CA SER A 52 -0.75 5.66 -15.49
C SER A 52 0.09 6.50 -16.47
N LYS A 53 0.97 5.87 -17.24
CA LYS A 53 1.82 6.56 -18.23
C LYS A 53 1.02 7.23 -19.34
N THR A 54 -0.08 6.62 -19.77
CA THR A 54 -0.94 7.21 -20.81
C THR A 54 -1.72 8.39 -20.25
N TRP A 55 -2.25 8.27 -19.03
CA TRP A 55 -2.94 9.37 -18.35
C TRP A 55 -2.01 10.55 -18.08
N GLU A 56 -0.80 10.30 -17.63
CA GLU A 56 0.22 11.32 -17.39
C GLU A 56 0.47 12.19 -18.64
N VAL A 57 0.60 11.54 -19.79
CA VAL A 57 0.82 12.24 -21.07
C VAL A 57 -0.45 12.95 -21.59
N ILE A 58 -1.63 12.42 -21.28
CA ILE A 58 -2.91 13.07 -21.57
C ILE A 58 -3.10 14.35 -20.76
N GLY A 59 -2.46 14.45 -19.59
CA GLY A 59 -2.56 15.62 -18.70
C GLY A 59 -3.89 15.70 -17.95
N ILE A 60 -4.62 14.59 -17.83
CA ILE A 60 -5.80 14.47 -16.97
C ILE A 60 -5.39 13.78 -15.68
N ASP A 61 -5.40 14.55 -14.60
CA ASP A 61 -5.33 13.99 -13.25
C ASP A 61 -6.60 13.19 -12.99
N THR A 62 -6.47 11.87 -12.97
CA THR A 62 -7.60 10.95 -12.75
C THR A 62 -7.81 10.62 -11.28
N ASP A 63 -7.17 11.37 -10.41
CA ASP A 63 -7.32 11.22 -8.97
C ASP A 63 -8.29 12.26 -8.43
N ASP A 64 -9.41 11.80 -7.85
CA ASP A 64 -10.38 12.66 -7.15
C ASP A 64 -9.81 13.28 -5.84
N THR A 65 -8.49 13.15 -5.63
CA THR A 65 -7.76 13.79 -4.54
C THR A 65 -7.08 15.06 -5.06
N LYS A 66 -7.82 16.15 -5.09
CA LYS A 66 -7.23 17.48 -5.25
C LYS A 66 -6.38 17.79 -4.02
N ASN A 67 -5.10 17.54 -4.10
CA ASN A 67 -4.01 18.36 -3.57
C ASN A 67 -2.65 17.66 -3.72
N THR A 68 -2.14 17.54 -4.96
CA THR A 68 -0.73 17.19 -5.18
C THR A 68 -0.01 18.42 -5.71
N THR A 69 0.85 18.99 -4.90
CA THR A 69 1.82 19.98 -5.33
C THR A 69 2.99 19.29 -6.03
N ALA A 70 3.70 19.99 -6.93
CA ALA A 70 4.79 19.47 -7.77
C ALA A 70 6.02 18.90 -7.02
N GLU A 71 5.91 18.63 -5.71
CA GLU A 71 6.94 18.04 -4.86
C GLU A 71 6.79 16.52 -4.68
N ASP A 72 5.75 15.89 -5.24
CA ASP A 72 5.31 14.53 -4.90
C ASP A 72 6.07 13.39 -5.61
N THR A 73 7.13 13.66 -6.35
CA THR A 73 8.02 12.63 -6.91
C THR A 73 9.35 12.52 -6.14
N ALA A 74 9.35 12.93 -4.87
CA ALA A 74 10.55 12.86 -4.06
C ALA A 74 10.91 11.41 -3.73
N TYR A 75 12.05 10.96 -4.25
CA TYR A 75 12.70 9.74 -3.82
C TYR A 75 13.04 9.86 -2.34
N ASP A 76 12.51 8.99 -1.50
CA ASP A 76 12.93 8.91 -0.09
C ASP A 76 14.36 8.37 -0.02
N LYS A 77 15.33 9.29 0.08
CA LYS A 77 16.76 8.97 0.10
C LYS A 77 17.15 8.06 1.27
N ASP A 78 16.41 8.13 2.38
CA ASP A 78 16.69 7.34 3.57
C ASP A 78 16.24 5.88 3.38
N ASN A 79 15.16 5.65 2.64
CA ASN A 79 14.53 4.34 2.48
C ASN A 79 14.72 3.71 1.09
N LYS A 80 15.32 4.41 0.14
CA LYS A 80 15.61 3.93 -1.24
C LYS A 80 14.38 3.46 -2.01
N LEU A 81 13.20 3.99 -1.69
CA LEU A 81 11.93 3.68 -2.34
C LEU A 81 11.41 4.92 -3.07
N ALA A 82 10.84 4.72 -4.24
CA ALA A 82 10.13 5.77 -4.95
C ALA A 82 8.82 6.07 -4.23
N LYS A 83 8.62 7.31 -3.82
CA LYS A 83 7.36 7.81 -3.27
C LYS A 83 6.48 8.28 -4.43
N HIS A 84 5.26 7.76 -4.49
CA HIS A 84 4.30 8.06 -5.57
C HIS A 84 3.29 9.14 -5.16
N GLY A 85 3.60 9.89 -4.11
CA GLY A 85 2.78 10.97 -3.58
C GLY A 85 2.29 10.72 -2.17
N THR A 86 1.48 11.65 -1.70
CA THR A 86 0.87 11.62 -0.37
C THR A 86 -0.56 12.12 -0.50
N TYR A 87 -1.49 11.56 0.25
CA TYR A 87 -2.84 12.12 0.35
C TYR A 87 -3.28 12.17 1.81
N THR A 88 -4.28 13.00 2.07
CA THR A 88 -4.87 13.15 3.41
C THR A 88 -6.31 12.68 3.36
N THR A 89 -6.69 11.80 4.26
CA THR A 89 -8.07 11.32 4.43
C THR A 89 -8.98 12.43 4.97
N GLN A 90 -10.29 12.21 4.99
CA GLN A 90 -11.26 13.21 5.47
C GLN A 90 -11.10 13.54 6.95
N ASP A 91 -10.64 12.59 7.74
CA ASP A 91 -10.34 12.70 9.18
C ASP A 91 -8.90 13.17 9.48
N GLY A 92 -8.13 13.52 8.44
CA GLY A 92 -6.83 14.16 8.56
C GLY A 92 -5.63 13.22 8.62
N LEU A 93 -5.81 11.91 8.44
CA LEU A 93 -4.71 10.96 8.38
C LEU A 93 -3.91 11.14 7.09
N VAL A 94 -2.59 11.32 7.23
CA VAL A 94 -1.68 11.47 6.09
C VAL A 94 -1.14 10.10 5.69
N ILE A 95 -1.31 9.73 4.42
CA ILE A 95 -0.90 8.44 3.88
C ILE A 95 0.10 8.64 2.75
N ASP A 96 1.26 8.00 2.87
CA ASP A 96 2.31 8.01 1.86
C ASP A 96 2.10 6.86 0.86
N LYS A 97 2.06 7.18 -0.43
CA LYS A 97 1.99 6.17 -1.50
C LYS A 97 3.40 5.69 -1.84
N VAL A 98 3.72 4.46 -1.50
CA VAL A 98 5.00 3.80 -1.81
C VAL A 98 4.73 2.43 -2.38
N TYR A 99 4.54 2.37 -3.69
CA TYR A 99 4.04 1.18 -4.33
C TYR A 99 5.11 0.11 -4.51
N LEU A 100 4.71 -1.11 -4.24
CA LEU A 100 5.48 -2.32 -4.48
C LEU A 100 5.70 -2.53 -5.99
N ASP A 101 6.70 -3.33 -6.31
CA ASP A 101 6.92 -3.80 -7.68
C ASP A 101 5.68 -4.56 -8.19
N SER A 102 5.44 -4.48 -9.47
CA SER A 102 4.17 -4.89 -10.08
C SER A 102 3.85 -6.38 -10.04
N ASP A 103 4.79 -7.20 -9.64
CA ASP A 103 4.63 -8.64 -9.49
C ASP A 103 4.28 -9.06 -8.05
N GLU A 104 4.34 -8.13 -7.08
CA GLU A 104 4.01 -8.40 -5.68
C GLU A 104 2.49 -8.35 -5.39
N TYR A 105 1.69 -7.79 -6.28
CA TYR A 105 0.24 -7.71 -6.15
C TYR A 105 -0.47 -8.04 -7.46
N VAL A 106 -1.77 -8.33 -7.39
CA VAL A 106 -2.58 -8.65 -8.57
C VAL A 106 -3.21 -7.37 -9.10
N ARG A 107 -2.83 -6.98 -10.32
CA ARG A 107 -3.43 -5.88 -11.06
C ARG A 107 -4.77 -6.29 -11.67
N ASP A 108 -5.61 -5.30 -11.91
CA ASP A 108 -6.84 -5.46 -12.70
C ASP A 108 -7.86 -6.47 -12.17
N TYR A 109 -7.97 -6.57 -10.85
CA TYR A 109 -8.98 -7.44 -10.24
C TYR A 109 -10.39 -6.85 -10.30
N GLY A 110 -10.56 -5.64 -10.81
CA GLY A 110 -11.75 -4.82 -10.72
C GLY A 110 -11.82 -4.08 -9.39
N LYS A 111 -12.85 -3.26 -9.18
CA LYS A 111 -13.03 -2.54 -7.92
C LYS A 111 -13.23 -3.56 -6.80
N ILE A 112 -12.26 -3.60 -5.88
CA ILE A 112 -12.37 -4.40 -4.66
C ILE A 112 -13.04 -3.49 -3.63
N GLU A 113 -14.20 -3.91 -3.14
CA GLU A 113 -14.85 -3.30 -1.98
C GLU A 113 -14.64 -4.25 -0.80
N PRO A 114 -13.63 -4.01 0.04
CA PRO A 114 -13.34 -4.91 1.14
C PRO A 114 -14.48 -4.89 2.15
N LEU A 115 -14.97 -6.06 2.54
CA LEU A 115 -15.93 -6.23 3.61
C LEU A 115 -15.30 -6.12 5.00
N GLY A 116 -13.95 -6.06 5.06
CA GLY A 116 -13.18 -5.92 6.28
C GLY A 116 -11.68 -5.96 6.03
N PHE A 117 -10.93 -5.71 7.08
CA PHE A 117 -9.47 -5.72 7.08
C PHE A 117 -8.95 -6.80 8.02
N PHE A 118 -7.86 -7.45 7.59
CA PHE A 118 -7.04 -8.29 8.46
C PHE A 118 -5.86 -7.48 8.97
N ILE A 119 -5.70 -7.47 10.29
CA ILE A 119 -4.58 -6.83 10.95
C ILE A 119 -3.49 -7.86 11.15
N HIS A 120 -2.30 -7.56 10.65
CA HIS A 120 -1.09 -8.37 10.77
C HIS A 120 -0.03 -7.60 11.59
N HIS A 121 1.05 -8.28 11.95
CA HIS A 121 2.24 -7.65 12.50
C HIS A 121 3.48 -8.13 11.77
N THR A 122 4.41 -7.22 11.50
CA THR A 122 5.59 -7.47 10.66
C THR A 122 6.59 -8.43 11.27
N ALA A 123 6.54 -8.68 12.58
CA ALA A 123 7.64 -9.27 13.33
C ALA A 123 8.98 -8.53 13.06
N GLY A 124 8.96 -7.20 13.00
CA GLY A 124 10.08 -6.38 12.54
C GLY A 124 10.17 -5.00 13.19
N TRP A 125 11.04 -4.18 12.63
CA TRP A 125 11.38 -2.85 13.11
C TRP A 125 10.28 -1.82 12.80
N ASP A 126 10.40 -0.64 13.41
CA ASP A 126 9.48 0.48 13.41
C ASP A 126 9.23 1.17 12.06
N ASN A 127 10.14 1.03 11.09
CA ASN A 127 10.10 1.76 9.83
C ASN A 127 9.24 1.04 8.76
N PRO A 128 8.07 1.58 8.36
CA PRO A 128 7.16 0.95 7.40
C PRO A 128 7.76 0.87 5.99
N TYR A 129 8.60 1.81 5.58
CA TYR A 129 9.28 1.78 4.27
C TYR A 129 10.26 0.61 4.15
N ASN A 130 10.92 0.25 5.26
CA ASN A 130 11.78 -0.94 5.28
C ASN A 130 10.97 -2.22 5.10
N THR A 131 9.75 -2.29 5.60
CA THR A 131 8.84 -3.42 5.38
C THR A 131 8.50 -3.54 3.90
N VAL A 132 8.07 -2.46 3.25
CA VAL A 132 7.78 -2.43 1.81
C VAL A 132 9.02 -2.84 0.99
N ASN A 133 10.19 -2.26 1.30
CA ASN A 133 11.44 -2.60 0.62
C ASN A 133 11.87 -4.06 0.84
N SER A 134 11.52 -4.64 1.99
CA SER A 134 11.76 -6.06 2.28
C SER A 134 10.89 -6.97 1.41
N TRP A 135 9.63 -6.61 1.20
CA TRP A 135 8.73 -7.36 0.33
C TRP A 135 9.19 -7.33 -1.14
N ASN A 136 9.58 -6.17 -1.67
CA ASN A 136 10.15 -6.08 -3.03
C ASN A 136 11.40 -6.96 -3.25
N LYS A 137 12.08 -7.34 -2.19
CA LYS A 137 13.28 -8.18 -2.24
C LYS A 137 13.02 -9.65 -1.90
N ASP A 138 11.83 -9.97 -1.41
CA ASP A 138 11.49 -11.32 -0.95
C ASP A 138 11.21 -12.24 -2.14
N LYS A 139 12.10 -13.20 -2.38
CA LYS A 139 11.98 -14.18 -3.46
C LYS A 139 11.14 -15.40 -3.10
N ARG A 140 10.63 -15.49 -1.86
CA ARG A 140 9.84 -16.65 -1.39
C ARG A 140 8.41 -16.68 -1.91
N GLY A 141 7.93 -15.59 -2.46
CA GLY A 141 6.61 -15.43 -3.04
C GLY A 141 5.96 -14.11 -2.67
N ARG A 142 4.85 -13.83 -3.28
CA ARG A 142 4.07 -12.62 -3.10
C ARG A 142 3.51 -12.54 -1.70
N VAL A 143 3.91 -11.54 -0.94
CA VAL A 143 3.37 -11.22 0.39
C VAL A 143 3.24 -9.70 0.47
N ALA A 144 2.02 -9.21 0.50
CA ALA A 144 1.78 -7.79 0.68
C ALA A 144 0.44 -7.52 1.35
N THR A 145 0.41 -6.56 2.26
CA THR A 145 -0.80 -5.89 2.73
C THR A 145 -0.95 -4.55 2.00
N GLN A 146 -2.16 -4.04 1.96
CA GLN A 146 -2.43 -2.76 1.31
C GLN A 146 -1.78 -1.61 2.06
N TYR A 147 -1.79 -1.65 3.38
CA TYR A 147 -1.20 -0.63 4.23
C TYR A 147 -0.17 -1.23 5.19
N VAL A 148 0.84 -0.41 5.50
CA VAL A 148 1.82 -0.67 6.56
C VAL A 148 1.86 0.53 7.48
N ILE A 149 1.73 0.31 8.79
CA ILE A 149 1.76 1.36 9.80
C ILE A 149 3.04 1.23 10.63
N GLY A 150 3.83 2.28 10.65
CA GLY A 150 5.06 2.39 11.43
C GLY A 150 4.79 2.32 12.93
N GLY A 151 5.75 1.84 13.68
CA GLY A 151 5.62 1.62 15.11
C GLY A 151 6.68 2.31 15.97
N SER A 152 6.69 1.97 17.26
CA SER A 152 7.67 2.48 18.21
C SER A 152 9.06 1.87 18.00
N ASN A 153 10.08 2.64 18.32
CA ASN A 153 11.44 2.13 18.37
C ASN A 153 11.73 1.47 19.72
N VAL A 154 11.78 0.14 19.75
CA VAL A 154 11.97 -0.67 20.99
C VAL A 154 13.21 -0.30 21.82
N LYS A 155 14.21 0.38 21.22
CA LYS A 155 15.39 0.89 21.93
C LYS A 155 15.17 2.25 22.57
N GLY A 156 13.95 2.82 22.46
CA GLY A 156 13.60 4.13 23.00
C GLY A 156 14.33 5.29 22.34
N LYS A 157 14.75 5.13 21.09
CA LYS A 157 15.15 6.23 20.22
C LYS A 157 13.92 6.94 19.72
N GLU A 158 14.12 8.13 19.12
CA GLU A 158 13.02 8.86 18.49
C GLU A 158 12.20 7.95 17.57
N ALA A 159 10.90 7.90 17.82
CA ALA A 159 9.96 7.09 17.05
C ALA A 159 9.53 7.83 15.79
N LYS A 160 10.49 8.09 14.90
CA LYS A 160 10.32 8.89 13.66
C LYS A 160 9.15 8.42 12.80
N TYR A 161 8.85 7.13 12.84
CA TYR A 161 7.85 6.50 11.94
C TYR A 161 6.59 6.07 12.66
N ASP A 162 6.45 6.36 13.95
CA ASP A 162 5.32 5.93 14.75
C ASP A 162 4.00 6.55 14.25
N GLY A 163 3.06 5.70 13.86
CA GLY A 163 1.80 6.09 13.22
C GLY A 163 1.91 6.49 11.74
N THR A 164 3.12 6.44 11.13
CA THR A 164 3.25 6.69 9.69
C THR A 164 2.57 5.59 8.88
N VAL A 165 1.62 5.97 8.01
CA VAL A 165 0.89 5.05 7.16
C VAL A 165 1.46 5.07 5.74
N VAL A 166 1.73 3.89 5.21
CA VAL A 166 2.21 3.68 3.84
C VAL A 166 1.23 2.81 3.09
N GLU A 167 0.72 3.31 1.97
CA GLU A 167 -0.07 2.55 1.00
C GLU A 167 0.88 1.85 0.02
N CYS A 168 0.77 0.52 -0.08
CA CYS A 168 1.69 -0.33 -0.83
C CYS A 168 1.25 -0.60 -2.28
N PHE A 169 -0.01 -0.41 -2.58
CA PHE A 169 -0.63 -0.52 -3.92
C PHE A 169 -2.02 0.12 -3.90
N PRO A 170 -2.55 0.60 -5.05
CA PRO A 170 -3.85 1.26 -5.13
C PRO A 170 -5.04 0.38 -4.70
N ASP A 171 -6.13 0.98 -4.27
CA ASP A 171 -7.34 0.33 -3.74
C ASP A 171 -8.00 -0.70 -4.67
N ASN A 172 -7.79 -0.57 -5.97
CA ASN A 172 -8.35 -1.49 -6.98
C ASN A 172 -7.46 -2.71 -7.25
N TYR A 173 -6.41 -2.91 -6.46
CA TYR A 173 -5.49 -4.03 -6.60
C TYR A 173 -5.57 -4.96 -5.38
N LEU A 174 -5.21 -6.22 -5.59
CA LEU A 174 -5.28 -7.26 -4.58
C LEU A 174 -3.89 -7.63 -4.08
N GLY A 175 -3.66 -7.47 -2.76
CA GLY A 175 -2.48 -7.99 -2.08
C GLY A 175 -2.67 -9.42 -1.58
N TRP A 176 -1.58 -10.19 -1.53
CA TRP A 176 -1.58 -11.56 -1.01
C TRP A 176 -1.31 -11.58 0.51
N HIS A 177 -2.18 -10.96 1.29
CA HIS A 177 -1.99 -10.79 2.73
C HIS A 177 -2.34 -12.04 3.56
N LEU A 178 -3.10 -13.00 3.02
CA LEU A 178 -3.49 -14.24 3.73
C LEU A 178 -2.61 -15.45 3.37
N GLY A 179 -1.60 -15.27 2.52
CA GLY A 179 -0.71 -16.34 2.09
C GLY A 179 -1.41 -17.51 1.40
N LYS A 180 -0.75 -18.68 1.39
CA LYS A 180 -1.29 -19.89 0.74
C LYS A 180 -2.48 -20.51 1.47
N VAL A 181 -2.70 -20.17 2.73
CA VAL A 181 -3.76 -20.75 3.58
C VAL A 181 -5.08 -20.00 3.41
N GLY A 182 -5.04 -18.74 3.02
CA GLY A 182 -6.22 -17.96 2.71
C GLY A 182 -6.86 -18.44 1.42
N LYS A 183 -8.18 -18.74 1.47
CA LYS A 183 -8.92 -18.96 0.23
C LYS A 183 -8.85 -17.66 -0.58
N PHE A 184 -8.51 -17.76 -1.84
CA PHE A 184 -8.46 -16.62 -2.77
C PHE A 184 -9.73 -15.74 -2.74
N ALA A 185 -10.89 -16.38 -2.50
CA ALA A 185 -12.17 -15.68 -2.32
C ALA A 185 -12.16 -14.70 -1.12
N ILE A 186 -11.49 -15.04 -0.02
CA ILE A 186 -11.41 -14.17 1.19
C ILE A 186 -10.48 -12.99 0.92
N SER A 187 -9.33 -13.24 0.28
CA SER A 187 -8.41 -12.15 -0.10
C SER A 187 -9.05 -11.12 -1.02
N LYS A 188 -10.02 -11.52 -1.86
CA LYS A 188 -10.78 -10.63 -2.73
C LYS A 188 -11.78 -9.72 -2.00
N MET A 189 -12.20 -10.13 -0.83
CA MET A 189 -13.22 -9.44 -0.03
C MET A 189 -12.61 -8.74 1.19
N SER A 190 -11.28 -8.67 1.28
CA SER A 190 -10.61 -8.10 2.44
C SER A 190 -9.35 -7.33 2.05
N GLY A 191 -9.10 -6.26 2.76
CA GLY A 191 -7.82 -5.58 2.81
C GLY A 191 -6.92 -6.16 3.90
N GLY A 192 -5.64 -5.84 3.83
CA GLY A 192 -4.67 -6.17 4.87
C GLY A 192 -3.96 -4.90 5.37
N VAL A 193 -3.78 -4.81 6.67
CA VAL A 193 -2.99 -3.78 7.32
C VAL A 193 -1.88 -4.45 8.13
N GLU A 194 -0.64 -4.07 7.89
CA GLU A 194 0.51 -4.57 8.62
C GLU A 194 0.98 -3.54 9.65
N LEU A 195 1.01 -3.89 10.91
CA LEU A 195 1.57 -3.05 11.96
C LEU A 195 3.03 -3.41 12.20
N ASN A 196 3.93 -2.45 12.13
CA ASN A 196 5.33 -2.65 12.47
C ASN A 196 5.48 -2.91 13.97
N ASN A 197 5.74 -4.18 14.31
CA ASN A 197 5.79 -4.67 15.67
C ASN A 197 6.56 -5.99 15.73
N PHE A 198 7.34 -6.22 16.79
CA PHE A 198 8.12 -7.46 16.95
C PHE A 198 7.29 -8.68 17.37
N GLY A 199 6.04 -8.49 17.78
CA GLY A 199 5.22 -9.57 18.29
C GLY A 199 5.63 -9.98 19.71
N TYR A 200 5.83 -11.29 19.93
CA TYR A 200 6.16 -11.80 21.28
C TYR A 200 7.56 -11.40 21.75
N LEU A 201 7.68 -11.29 23.07
CA LEU A 201 8.93 -11.00 23.77
C LEU A 201 9.32 -12.12 24.72
N THR A 202 10.61 -12.31 24.92
CA THR A 202 11.16 -13.24 25.89
C THR A 202 11.69 -12.48 27.08
N LYS A 203 11.21 -12.79 28.30
CA LYS A 203 11.75 -12.27 29.55
C LYS A 203 12.97 -13.04 29.99
N LYS A 204 14.07 -12.33 30.31
CA LYS A 204 15.30 -12.89 30.88
C LYS A 204 15.71 -12.03 32.07
N GLY A 205 15.53 -12.55 33.29
CA GLY A 205 15.64 -11.74 34.52
C GLY A 205 14.60 -10.62 34.48
N ASP A 206 15.03 -9.38 34.69
CA ASP A 206 14.16 -8.18 34.69
C ASP A 206 14.07 -7.49 33.31
N LYS A 207 14.63 -8.11 32.28
CA LYS A 207 14.67 -7.53 30.92
C LYS A 207 13.86 -8.33 29.92
N TYR A 208 13.42 -7.63 28.88
CA TYR A 208 12.62 -8.19 27.77
C TYR A 208 13.39 -8.11 26.46
N TYR A 209 13.25 -9.12 25.62
CA TYR A 209 14.00 -9.26 24.37
C TYR A 209 13.09 -9.68 23.22
N THR A 210 13.31 -9.10 22.04
CA THR A 210 12.72 -9.55 20.79
C THR A 210 13.33 -10.91 20.39
N TYR A 211 12.73 -11.57 19.40
CA TYR A 211 13.26 -12.82 18.83
C TYR A 211 14.65 -12.66 18.18
N VAL A 212 15.03 -11.44 17.77
CA VAL A 212 16.38 -11.09 17.28
C VAL A 212 17.31 -10.64 18.42
N ASN A 213 16.97 -10.94 19.66
CA ASN A 213 17.74 -10.64 20.87
C ASN A 213 18.04 -9.14 21.09
N THR A 214 17.15 -8.26 20.64
CA THR A 214 17.20 -6.83 20.96
C THR A 214 16.46 -6.59 22.28
N GLU A 215 17.12 -5.92 23.22
CA GLU A 215 16.48 -5.50 24.48
C GLU A 215 15.38 -4.46 24.21
N VAL A 216 14.22 -4.67 24.83
CA VAL A 216 13.03 -3.83 24.71
C VAL A 216 12.84 -3.10 26.03
N LYS A 217 12.66 -1.79 25.98
CA LYS A 217 12.38 -1.01 27.17
C LYS A 217 11.02 -1.35 27.78
N PRO A 218 10.87 -1.32 29.10
CA PRO A 218 9.63 -1.70 29.78
C PRO A 218 8.38 -0.98 29.29
N GLU A 219 8.50 0.29 28.89
CA GLU A 219 7.39 1.09 28.36
C GLU A 219 6.80 0.56 27.05
N PHE A 220 7.53 -0.31 26.32
CA PHE A 220 7.07 -0.96 25.09
C PHE A 220 6.66 -2.41 25.33
N VAL A 221 6.46 -2.83 26.57
CA VAL A 221 6.09 -4.22 26.90
C VAL A 221 4.62 -4.27 27.34
N CYS A 222 3.86 -5.11 26.66
CA CYS A 222 2.53 -5.51 27.08
C CYS A 222 2.61 -6.85 27.79
N ASP A 223 2.26 -6.91 29.07
CA ASP A 223 2.08 -8.13 29.85
C ASP A 223 0.61 -8.51 29.83
N LEU A 224 0.27 -9.62 29.20
CA LEU A 224 -1.10 -10.11 29.14
C LEU A 224 -1.57 -10.76 30.46
N GLY A 225 -0.67 -11.03 31.42
CA GLY A 225 -0.97 -11.79 32.63
C GLY A 225 -1.24 -13.28 32.39
N TYR A 226 -1.32 -13.72 31.16
CA TYR A 226 -1.51 -15.12 30.72
C TYR A 226 -0.75 -15.41 29.44
N LYS A 227 -0.63 -16.68 29.06
CA LYS A 227 0.04 -17.06 27.82
C LYS A 227 -0.93 -17.10 26.64
N PHE A 228 -0.70 -16.26 25.65
CA PHE A 228 -1.33 -16.33 24.33
C PHE A 228 -0.33 -16.89 23.33
N ARG A 229 -0.68 -17.97 22.63
CA ARG A 229 0.22 -18.69 21.70
C ARG A 229 1.57 -19.07 22.32
N GLY A 230 1.58 -19.38 23.64
CA GLY A 230 2.77 -19.76 24.39
C GLY A 230 3.60 -18.62 24.97
N HIS A 231 3.25 -17.37 24.70
CA HIS A 231 3.98 -16.17 25.15
C HIS A 231 3.10 -15.26 25.99
N GLN A 232 3.64 -14.72 27.08
CA GLN A 232 2.97 -13.82 28.01
C GLN A 232 3.24 -12.35 27.67
N TYR A 233 4.47 -12.05 27.24
CA TYR A 233 4.93 -10.69 26.99
C TYR A 233 4.95 -10.40 25.49
N TRP A 234 4.50 -9.21 25.13
CA TRP A 234 4.35 -8.79 23.74
C TRP A 234 4.86 -7.36 23.56
N HIS A 235 5.38 -7.04 22.40
CA HIS A 235 5.67 -5.67 22.04
C HIS A 235 4.35 -4.90 21.94
N ALA A 236 4.19 -3.85 22.73
CA ALA A 236 2.98 -3.04 22.77
C ALA A 236 2.81 -2.27 21.45
N TYR A 237 1.58 -2.18 20.99
CA TYR A 237 1.22 -1.19 19.97
C TYR A 237 1.17 0.19 20.60
N THR A 238 1.52 1.21 19.81
CA THR A 238 1.44 2.60 20.26
C THR A 238 0.01 3.15 20.07
N GLU A 239 -0.31 4.22 20.78
CA GLU A 239 -1.57 4.96 20.56
C GLU A 239 -1.66 5.44 19.10
N LYS A 240 -0.58 5.99 18.56
CA LYS A 240 -0.53 6.44 17.16
C LYS A 240 -0.78 5.34 16.15
N GLN A 241 -0.27 4.12 16.37
CA GLN A 241 -0.58 2.97 15.51
C GLN A 241 -2.08 2.63 15.55
N ILE A 242 -2.70 2.72 16.71
CA ILE A 242 -4.12 2.42 16.90
C ILE A 242 -4.99 3.52 16.30
N GLU A 243 -4.62 4.79 16.46
CA GLU A 243 -5.30 5.93 15.85
C GLU A 243 -5.22 5.94 14.32
N SER A 244 -4.19 5.31 13.76
CA SER A 244 -3.96 5.21 12.31
C SER A 244 -4.64 4.00 11.66
N LEU A 245 -5.32 3.14 12.45
CA LEU A 245 -6.10 2.00 11.96
C LEU A 245 -7.51 2.43 11.53
#